data_9cc3a7d52bdb3ab5aa9596d48f547639
#
_entry.id   9cc3a7d52bdb3ab5aa9596d48f547639
#
_cell.length_a   1.000
_cell.length_b   1.000
_cell.length_c   1.000
_cell.angle_alpha   90.00
_cell.angle_beta   90.00
_cell.angle_gamma   90.00
#
_symmetry.space_group_name_H-M   'P 1'
#
loop_
_entity.id
_entity.type
_entity.pdbx_description
1 polymer ?
#
loop_
_entity_poly.entity_id
_entity_poly.type
_entity_poly.pdbx_seq_one_letter_code
_entity_poly.pdbx_strand_id
1 'polypeptide(L)'
;SLYLCNYKAFSMDKFNASKNVDTARLEKLFLEKGTLKVLKKNEYMVRQNDKTNHIGFVTSGTFRLTRIDTNGNEWIVGYSFENDFVCDYPSLINRTSATVSIKATTDCEVYLLPLSELNQF
;
A
#
# COMPACT_ATOMS: atom_id res chain seq x y z
N SER A 1 -9.52 6.13 0.22
CA SER A 1 -8.64 6.59 -0.84
C SER A 1 -7.19 6.59 -0.38
N LEU A 2 -6.39 7.53 -0.86
CA LEU A 2 -4.95 7.59 -0.55
C LEU A 2 -4.66 7.69 0.93
N TYR A 3 -5.49 8.37 1.65
CA TYR A 3 -5.35 8.51 3.08
C TYR A 3 -5.29 7.15 3.77
N LEU A 4 -6.00 6.18 3.22
CA LEU A 4 -6.07 4.83 3.80
C LEU A 4 -4.73 4.11 3.74
N CYS A 5 -3.93 4.41 2.74
CA CYS A 5 -2.67 3.69 2.52
C CYS A 5 -1.58 4.06 3.53
N ASN A 6 -1.69 5.22 4.16
CA ASN A 6 -0.65 5.71 5.05
C ASN A 6 -0.73 5.05 6.43
N TYR A 7 -1.92 4.85 6.92
CA TYR A 7 -2.16 4.28 8.25
C TYR A 7 -3.22 3.20 8.12
N LYS A 8 -2.80 2.04 7.70
CA LYS A 8 -3.71 0.98 7.32
C LYS A 8 -4.80 0.69 8.35
N ALA A 9 -4.41 0.41 9.58
CA ALA A 9 -5.37 0.06 10.61
C ALA A 9 -6.33 1.20 10.89
N PHE A 10 -5.76 2.38 11.07
CA PHE A 10 -6.52 3.58 11.32
C PHE A 10 -7.42 3.92 10.15
N SER A 11 -6.83 3.92 8.94
CA SER A 11 -7.54 4.36 7.75
C SER A 11 -8.66 3.43 7.35
N MET A 12 -8.39 2.13 7.31
CA MET A 12 -9.39 1.17 6.87
C MET A 12 -10.56 1.09 7.83
N ASP A 13 -10.31 1.09 9.13
CA ASP A 13 -11.39 1.04 10.11
C ASP A 13 -12.29 2.26 9.99
N LYS A 14 -11.70 3.44 9.90
CA LYS A 14 -12.48 4.66 9.75
C LYS A 14 -13.24 4.68 8.43
N PHE A 15 -12.58 4.30 7.38
CA PHE A 15 -13.18 4.30 6.05
C PHE A 15 -14.35 3.33 5.98
N ASN A 16 -14.18 2.12 6.50
CA ASN A 16 -15.21 1.10 6.48
C ASN A 16 -16.42 1.49 7.31
N ALA A 17 -16.19 2.13 8.45
CA ALA A 17 -17.27 2.55 9.33
C ALA A 17 -18.18 3.58 8.66
N SER A 18 -17.63 4.44 7.79
CA SER A 18 -18.39 5.52 7.18
C SER A 18 -18.60 5.38 5.68
N LYS A 19 -17.87 4.48 5.01
CA LYS A 19 -17.84 4.44 3.55
C LYS A 19 -17.75 3.02 2.99
N ASN A 20 -18.50 2.08 3.58
CA ASN A 20 -18.44 0.68 3.14
C ASN A 20 -18.67 0.51 1.65
N VAL A 21 -19.63 1.23 1.07
CA VAL A 21 -19.92 1.14 -0.34
C VAL A 21 -18.75 1.58 -1.18
N ASP A 22 -18.09 2.66 -0.76
CA ASP A 22 -16.92 3.16 -1.47
C ASP A 22 -15.75 2.20 -1.36
N THR A 23 -15.60 1.56 -0.20
CA THR A 23 -14.56 0.55 -0.02
C THR A 23 -14.74 -0.63 -0.97
N ALA A 24 -15.95 -1.13 -1.07
CA ALA A 24 -16.25 -2.25 -1.96
C ALA A 24 -16.00 -1.88 -3.42
N ARG A 25 -16.39 -0.68 -3.81
CA ARG A 25 -16.15 -0.20 -5.18
C ARG A 25 -14.66 -0.05 -5.46
N LEU A 26 -13.91 0.43 -4.48
CA LEU A 26 -12.48 0.61 -4.62
C LEU A 26 -11.78 -0.74 -4.77
N GLU A 27 -12.14 -1.72 -3.95
CA GLU A 27 -11.60 -3.07 -4.07
C GLU A 27 -11.88 -3.65 -5.45
N LYS A 28 -13.11 -3.49 -5.93
CA LYS A 28 -13.50 -3.98 -7.25
C LYS A 28 -12.66 -3.34 -8.34
N LEU A 29 -12.40 -2.05 -8.23
CA LEU A 29 -11.57 -1.34 -9.20
C LEU A 29 -10.18 -1.96 -9.28
N PHE A 30 -9.56 -2.24 -8.13
CA PHE A 30 -8.24 -2.86 -8.11
C PHE A 30 -8.27 -4.26 -8.72
N LEU A 31 -9.28 -5.05 -8.41
CA LEU A 31 -9.36 -6.42 -8.92
C LEU A 31 -9.62 -6.46 -10.42
N GLU A 32 -10.36 -5.49 -10.95
CA GLU A 32 -10.68 -5.45 -12.37
C GLU A 32 -9.62 -4.78 -13.22
N LYS A 33 -9.04 -3.69 -12.73
CA LYS A 33 -8.13 -2.87 -13.52
C LYS A 33 -6.69 -2.87 -13.03
N GLY A 34 -6.45 -3.38 -11.85
CA GLY A 34 -5.10 -3.45 -11.31
C GLY A 34 -4.28 -4.56 -11.97
N THR A 35 -2.97 -4.43 -11.83
CA THR A 35 -2.04 -5.45 -12.29
C THR A 35 -1.66 -6.34 -11.12
N LEU A 36 -1.91 -7.63 -11.25
CA LEU A 36 -1.55 -8.60 -10.22
C LEU A 36 -0.03 -8.75 -10.18
N LYS A 37 0.53 -8.61 -8.99
CA LYS A 37 1.93 -8.89 -8.75
C LYS A 37 2.04 -9.94 -7.66
N VAL A 38 2.81 -10.99 -7.94
CA VAL A 38 3.09 -12.05 -6.98
C VAL A 38 4.48 -11.81 -6.43
N LEU A 39 4.58 -11.75 -5.11
CA LEU A 39 5.85 -11.50 -4.43
C LEU A 39 6.14 -12.66 -3.50
N LYS A 40 7.38 -13.11 -3.51
CA LYS A 40 7.81 -14.12 -2.56
C LYS A 40 8.27 -13.46 -1.28
N LYS A 41 8.28 -14.22 -0.20
CA LYS A 41 8.79 -13.76 1.09
C LYS A 41 10.13 -13.05 0.90
N ASN A 42 10.27 -11.89 1.53
CA ASN A 42 11.45 -11.02 1.50
C ASN A 42 11.62 -10.18 0.24
N GLU A 43 10.73 -10.31 -0.74
CA GLU A 43 10.76 -9.42 -1.89
C GLU A 43 10.05 -8.10 -1.54
N TYR A 44 10.45 -7.04 -2.25
CA TYR A 44 9.93 -5.71 -1.98
C TYR A 44 8.91 -5.29 -3.03
N MET A 45 7.80 -4.73 -2.58
CA MET A 45 6.90 -4.01 -3.46
C MET A 45 7.46 -2.64 -3.78
N VAL A 46 8.05 -1.98 -2.77
CA VAL A 46 8.67 -0.66 -2.86
C VAL A 46 9.87 -0.64 -1.95
N ARG A 47 10.97 -0.04 -2.40
CA ARG A 47 12.14 0.21 -1.55
C ARG A 47 12.20 1.68 -1.21
N GLN A 48 12.60 1.99 0.01
CA GLN A 48 12.81 3.37 0.44
C GLN A 48 13.73 4.07 -0.54
N ASN A 49 13.41 5.32 -0.88
CA ASN A 49 14.13 6.17 -1.83
C ASN A 49 13.88 5.86 -3.31
N ASP A 50 13.18 4.76 -3.63
CA ASP A 50 12.78 4.50 -5.01
C ASP A 50 11.58 5.35 -5.37
N LYS A 51 11.41 5.60 -6.65
CA LYS A 51 10.21 6.28 -7.14
C LYS A 51 9.05 5.31 -7.15
N THR A 52 7.87 5.78 -6.74
CA THR A 52 6.67 4.98 -6.77
C THR A 52 5.46 5.86 -7.03
N ASN A 53 4.49 5.33 -7.74
CA ASN A 53 3.22 6.00 -7.97
C ASN A 53 2.05 5.03 -7.90
N HIS A 54 2.28 3.87 -7.31
CA HIS A 54 1.27 2.82 -7.25
C HIS A 54 0.72 2.63 -5.86
N ILE A 55 -0.53 2.19 -5.82
CA ILE A 55 -1.20 1.74 -4.61
C ILE A 55 -1.50 0.27 -4.81
N GLY A 56 -1.39 -0.51 -3.75
CA GLY A 56 -1.68 -1.94 -3.80
C GLY A 56 -2.92 -2.30 -3.00
N PHE A 57 -3.63 -3.31 -3.47
CA PHE A 57 -4.67 -3.99 -2.71
C PHE A 57 -4.20 -5.40 -2.46
N VAL A 58 -4.03 -5.78 -1.21
CA VAL A 58 -3.45 -7.07 -0.82
C VAL A 58 -4.55 -8.13 -0.82
N THR A 59 -4.40 -9.14 -1.67
CA THR A 59 -5.36 -10.25 -1.72
C THR A 59 -4.87 -11.46 -0.93
N SER A 60 -3.56 -11.57 -0.71
CA SER A 60 -3.04 -12.65 0.13
C SER A 60 -1.68 -12.24 0.68
N GLY A 61 -1.37 -12.71 1.87
CA GLY A 61 -0.08 -12.47 2.51
C GLY A 61 -0.02 -11.21 3.34
N THR A 62 1.18 -10.91 3.82
CA THR A 62 1.42 -9.80 4.75
C THR A 62 2.64 -9.01 4.30
N PHE A 63 2.51 -7.68 4.33
CA PHE A 63 3.62 -6.75 4.08
C PHE A 63 4.01 -6.04 5.36
N ARG A 64 5.29 -5.72 5.48
CA ARG A 64 5.81 -4.90 6.56
C ARG A 64 6.39 -3.63 5.97
N LEU A 65 6.03 -2.49 6.58
CA LEU A 65 6.51 -1.19 6.15
C LEU A 65 7.58 -0.74 7.14
N THR A 66 8.76 -0.40 6.63
CA THR A 66 9.89 0.01 7.46
C THR A 66 10.50 1.29 6.92
N ARG A 67 11.17 2.01 7.79
CA ARG A 67 11.90 3.21 7.42
C ARG A 67 13.26 3.20 8.11
N ILE A 68 14.29 3.54 7.35
CA ILE A 68 15.64 3.71 7.90
C ILE A 68 15.86 5.21 8.06
N ASP A 69 16.20 5.64 9.27
CA ASP A 69 16.45 7.04 9.55
C ASP A 69 17.87 7.46 9.17
N THR A 70 18.20 8.74 9.39
CA THR A 70 19.51 9.28 9.02
C THR A 70 20.65 8.67 9.83
N ASN A 71 20.36 8.06 10.96
CA ASN A 71 21.37 7.39 11.78
C ASN A 71 21.52 5.91 11.44
N GLY A 72 20.77 5.44 10.45
CA GLY A 72 20.82 4.04 10.04
C GLY A 72 19.94 3.10 10.85
N ASN A 73 19.11 3.63 11.74
CA ASN A 73 18.19 2.81 12.54
C ASN A 73 16.96 2.47 11.72
N GLU A 74 16.55 1.22 11.78
CA GLU A 74 15.35 0.76 11.08
C GLU A 74 14.15 0.77 12.04
N TRP A 75 13.05 1.36 11.56
CA TRP A 75 11.80 1.45 12.31
C TRP A 75 10.70 0.75 11.56
N ILE A 76 9.94 -0.07 12.27
CA ILE A 76 8.73 -0.67 11.70
C ILE A 76 7.62 0.37 11.86
N VAL A 77 7.07 0.82 10.72
CA VAL A 77 6.03 1.84 10.74
C VAL A 77 4.63 1.26 10.54
N GLY A 78 4.54 0.00 10.13
CA GLY A 78 3.24 -0.64 10.03
C GLY A 78 3.27 -1.96 9.29
N TYR A 79 2.09 -2.54 9.17
CA TYR A 79 1.86 -3.78 8.44
C TYR A 79 0.62 -3.62 7.58
N SER A 80 0.58 -4.35 6.48
CA SER A 80 -0.64 -4.48 5.67
C SER A 80 -0.95 -5.96 5.54
N PHE A 81 -2.20 -6.29 5.77
CA PHE A 81 -2.66 -7.67 5.76
C PHE A 81 -3.62 -7.89 4.60
N GLU A 82 -4.10 -9.13 4.48
CA GLU A 82 -5.10 -9.46 3.47
C GLU A 82 -6.29 -8.50 3.55
N ASN A 83 -6.71 -8.01 2.40
CA ASN A 83 -7.79 -7.04 2.23
C ASN A 83 -7.44 -5.61 2.65
N ASP A 84 -6.19 -5.34 2.95
CA ASP A 84 -5.73 -3.96 3.19
C ASP A 84 -5.25 -3.32 1.89
N PHE A 85 -5.32 -1.99 1.85
CA PHE A 85 -4.62 -1.22 0.83
C PHE A 85 -3.24 -0.87 1.39
N VAL A 86 -2.25 -0.81 0.49
CA VAL A 86 -0.89 -0.51 0.89
C VAL A 86 -0.23 0.46 -0.09
N CYS A 87 0.39 1.51 0.44
CA CYS A 87 1.16 2.45 -0.37
C CYS A 87 2.02 3.32 0.53
N ASP A 88 2.89 4.09 -0.11
CA ASP A 88 3.66 5.13 0.57
C ASP A 88 2.93 6.46 0.35
N TYR A 89 1.99 6.76 1.23
CA TYR A 89 1.14 7.93 1.09
C TYR A 89 1.90 9.24 0.93
N PRO A 90 2.89 9.56 1.79
CA PRO A 90 3.60 10.83 1.66
C PRO A 90 4.28 11.02 0.30
N SER A 91 4.88 9.96 -0.23
CA SER A 91 5.57 10.08 -1.51
C SER A 91 4.59 10.29 -2.66
N LEU A 92 3.41 9.67 -2.58
CA LEU A 92 2.38 9.83 -3.61
C LEU A 92 1.83 11.26 -3.63
N ILE A 93 1.58 11.82 -2.47
CA ILE A 93 1.02 13.18 -2.35
C ILE A 93 2.05 14.22 -2.74
N ASN A 94 3.28 14.06 -2.28
CA ASN A 94 4.34 15.04 -2.48
C ASN A 94 5.14 14.82 -3.76
N ARG A 95 4.88 13.72 -4.47
CA ARG A 95 5.59 13.33 -5.69
C ARG A 95 7.09 13.23 -5.44
N THR A 96 7.44 12.63 -4.33
CA THR A 96 8.83 12.40 -3.92
C THR A 96 9.15 10.92 -3.99
N SER A 97 10.40 10.57 -3.69
CA SER A 97 10.82 9.19 -3.54
C SER A 97 10.13 8.54 -2.35
N ALA A 98 10.08 7.23 -2.34
CA ALA A 98 9.45 6.47 -1.26
C ALA A 98 10.10 6.77 0.08
N THR A 99 9.28 6.98 1.09
CA THR A 99 9.74 7.26 2.45
C THR A 99 9.87 6.00 3.29
N VAL A 100 9.31 4.90 2.80
CA VAL A 100 9.34 3.60 3.47
C VAL A 100 9.65 2.51 2.47
N SER A 101 10.10 1.36 2.98
CA SER A 101 10.15 0.13 2.21
C SER A 101 8.93 -0.71 2.54
N ILE A 102 8.36 -1.35 1.53
CA ILE A 102 7.21 -2.24 1.69
C ILE A 102 7.67 -3.63 1.26
N LYS A 103 7.82 -4.50 2.24
CA LYS A 103 8.45 -5.81 2.05
C LYS A 103 7.48 -6.93 2.38
N ALA A 104 7.43 -7.94 1.53
CA ALA A 104 6.63 -9.13 1.79
C ALA A 104 7.26 -9.94 2.93
N THR A 105 6.50 -10.19 3.99
CA THR A 105 6.97 -11.03 5.08
C THR A 105 6.54 -12.47 4.92
N THR A 106 5.61 -12.72 4.00
CA THR A 106 5.19 -14.03 3.53
C THR A 106 5.10 -13.95 2.02
N ASP A 107 4.79 -15.04 1.36
CA ASP A 107 4.42 -14.97 -0.06
C ASP A 107 3.14 -14.14 -0.14
N CYS A 108 3.08 -13.23 -1.11
CA CYS A 108 1.99 -12.27 -1.22
C CYS A 108 1.45 -12.17 -2.63
N GLU A 109 0.19 -11.76 -2.72
CA GLU A 109 -0.43 -11.35 -3.97
C GLU A 109 -1.02 -9.97 -3.75
N VAL A 110 -0.73 -9.05 -4.65
CA VAL A 110 -1.18 -7.67 -4.55
C VAL A 110 -1.56 -7.15 -5.93
N TYR A 111 -2.67 -6.43 -6.00
CA TYR A 111 -3.09 -5.77 -7.23
C TYR A 111 -2.65 -4.33 -7.17
N LEU A 112 -1.92 -3.87 -8.19
CA LEU A 112 -1.33 -2.54 -8.23
C LEU A 112 -2.07 -1.64 -9.21
N LEU A 113 -2.35 -0.41 -8.79
CA LEU A 113 -2.91 0.63 -9.65
C LEU A 113 -2.09 1.89 -9.51
N PRO A 114 -1.82 2.61 -10.61
CA PRO A 114 -1.22 3.93 -10.52
C PRO A 114 -2.17 4.91 -9.83
N LEU A 115 -1.60 5.88 -9.16
CA LEU A 115 -2.38 6.93 -8.51
C LEU A 115 -3.35 7.61 -9.50
N SER A 116 -2.92 7.81 -10.74
CA SER A 116 -3.74 8.47 -11.73
C SER A 116 -5.07 7.76 -11.98
N GLU A 117 -5.11 6.46 -11.84
CA GLU A 117 -6.35 5.71 -12.02
C GLU A 117 -7.34 5.97 -10.88
N LEU A 118 -6.83 6.25 -9.68
CA LEU A 118 -7.67 6.52 -8.53
C LEU A 118 -8.27 7.92 -8.55
N ASN A 119 -7.61 8.85 -9.21
CA ASN A 119 -8.11 10.22 -9.28
C ASN A 119 -9.41 10.29 -10.06
N GLN A 120 -9.73 9.26 -10.82
CA GLN A 120 -10.97 9.19 -11.58
C GLN A 120 -12.07 8.44 -10.81
N PHE A 121 -11.71 7.89 -9.69
CA PHE A 121 -12.64 7.15 -8.83
C PHE A 121 -13.49 8.11 -8.00
#